data_f0072ccf281dfaf2b4a8e14530cf26e4
#
_entry.id   f0072ccf281dfaf2b4a8e14530cf26e4
#
_cell.length_a   1.000
_cell.length_b   1.000
_cell.length_c   1.000
_cell.angle_alpha   90.00
_cell.angle_beta   90.00
_cell.angle_gamma   90.00
#
_symmetry.space_group_name_H-M   'P 1'
#
loop_
_entity.id
_entity.type
_entity.pdbx_description
1 polymer ?
#
loop_
_entity_poly.entity_id
_entity_poly.type
_entity_poly.pdbx_seq_one_letter_code
_entity_poly.pdbx_strand_id
1 'polypeptide(L)'
;MTDVNPVAVVGIAAIMPMAPDADAFWANITGGRYCVTDVPPERWNPALYYSPDHSARDKTYSTIGSWVREFEWDPIRWKLPIPPTVSAQMDQGQRWALSAARRALMYAGWPKWTVDSDKVAVI
;
A
#
# COMPACT_ATOMS: atom_id res chain seq x y z
N MET A 1 25.52 -10.45 -28.12
CA MET A 1 24.95 -9.28 -27.42
C MET A 1 23.44 -9.52 -27.40
N THR A 2 22.90 -9.83 -26.24
CA THR A 2 21.44 -9.97 -26.08
C THR A 2 20.84 -8.58 -26.21
N ASP A 3 19.99 -8.39 -27.21
CA ASP A 3 19.17 -7.16 -27.36
C ASP A 3 18.22 -7.10 -26.16
N VAL A 4 18.62 -6.38 -25.14
CA VAL A 4 17.76 -6.11 -23.99
C VAL A 4 16.88 -4.94 -24.37
N ASN A 5 15.61 -5.22 -24.68
CA ASN A 5 14.62 -4.14 -24.88
C ASN A 5 14.50 -3.36 -23.56
N PRO A 6 14.77 -2.05 -23.56
CA PRO A 6 14.68 -1.25 -22.34
C PRO A 6 13.22 -1.18 -21.86
N VAL A 7 13.02 -1.32 -20.55
CA VAL A 7 11.72 -1.15 -19.89
C VAL A 7 11.77 0.15 -19.09
N ALA A 8 10.77 1.01 -19.28
CA ALA A 8 10.65 2.28 -18.57
C ALA A 8 9.61 2.19 -17.46
N VAL A 9 9.96 2.64 -16.25
CA VAL A 9 8.99 2.89 -15.18
C VAL A 9 8.42 4.29 -15.40
N VAL A 10 7.15 4.37 -15.80
CA VAL A 10 6.50 5.63 -16.18
C VAL A 10 5.60 6.21 -15.06
N GLY A 11 5.28 5.42 -14.05
CA GLY A 11 4.49 5.87 -12.91
C GLY A 11 4.75 5.04 -11.67
N ILE A 12 4.78 5.70 -10.53
CA ILE A 12 4.97 5.07 -9.22
C ILE A 12 3.91 5.58 -8.24
N ALA A 13 3.54 4.74 -7.29
CA ALA A 13 2.76 5.14 -6.12
C ALA A 13 3.16 4.29 -4.92
N ALA A 14 2.99 4.84 -3.74
CA ALA A 14 3.24 4.15 -2.48
C ALA A 14 2.13 4.45 -1.47
N ILE A 15 1.82 3.47 -0.64
CA ILE A 15 1.00 3.59 0.57
C ILE A 15 1.76 2.81 1.64
N MET A 16 2.48 3.52 2.48
CA MET A 16 3.40 2.94 3.46
C MET A 16 3.14 3.51 4.85
N PRO A 17 3.62 2.89 5.91
CA PRO A 17 3.52 3.44 7.26
C PRO A 17 4.11 4.84 7.34
N MET A 18 3.35 5.80 7.88
CA MET A 18 3.71 7.23 7.97
C MET A 18 4.05 7.88 6.62
N ALA A 19 3.57 7.30 5.53
CA ALA A 19 3.79 7.79 4.17
C ALA A 19 2.56 7.46 3.29
N PRO A 20 1.60 8.40 3.18
CA PRO A 20 0.40 8.21 2.38
C PRO A 20 0.66 8.23 0.87
N ASP A 21 1.84 8.66 0.44
CA ASP A 21 2.26 8.75 -0.95
C ASP A 21 3.78 8.50 -1.13
N ALA A 22 4.23 8.50 -2.38
CA ALA A 22 5.63 8.21 -2.73
C ALA A 22 6.59 9.32 -2.25
N ASP A 23 6.16 10.57 -2.24
CA ASP A 23 7.01 11.70 -1.82
C ASP A 23 7.26 11.65 -0.31
N ALA A 24 6.21 11.39 0.48
CA ALA A 24 6.34 11.18 1.92
C ALA A 24 7.19 9.95 2.26
N PHE A 25 7.07 8.87 1.46
CA PHE A 25 7.91 7.68 1.63
C PHE A 25 9.38 8.00 1.36
N TRP A 26 9.67 8.72 0.28
CA TRP A 26 11.02 9.18 -0.03
C TRP A 26 11.60 10.09 1.06
N ALA A 27 10.80 11.03 1.56
CA ALA A 27 11.19 11.90 2.67
C ALA A 27 11.52 11.14 3.94
N ASN A 28 10.76 10.06 4.25
CA ASN A 28 11.05 9.19 5.40
C ASN A 28 12.39 8.46 5.23
N ILE A 29 12.69 7.95 4.02
CA ILE A 29 13.96 7.27 3.72
C ILE A 29 15.14 8.24 3.85
N THR A 30 15.07 9.38 3.17
CA THR A 30 16.17 10.37 3.15
C THR A 30 16.39 11.04 4.50
N GLY A 31 15.31 11.21 5.28
CA GLY A 31 15.35 11.73 6.65
C GLY A 31 15.74 10.68 7.71
N GLY A 32 15.96 9.41 7.33
CA GLY A 32 16.28 8.33 8.27
C GLY A 32 15.16 8.07 9.29
N ARG A 33 13.90 8.34 8.93
CA ARG A 33 12.77 8.22 9.86
C ARG A 33 12.43 6.77 10.15
N TYR A 34 12.41 6.42 11.43
CA TYR A 34 11.98 5.10 11.89
C TYR A 34 10.46 5.01 11.92
N CYS A 35 9.87 4.16 11.08
CA CYS A 35 8.42 4.04 10.89
C CYS A 35 7.83 2.74 11.50
N VAL A 36 8.60 2.03 12.31
CA VAL A 36 8.11 0.89 13.09
C VAL A 36 7.67 1.39 14.46
N THR A 37 6.49 0.99 14.90
CA THR A 37 5.89 1.42 16.19
C THR A 37 5.27 0.23 16.90
N ASP A 38 4.89 0.41 18.15
CA ASP A 38 4.11 -0.59 18.88
C ASP A 38 2.78 -0.88 18.14
N VAL A 39 2.31 -2.12 18.32
CA VAL A 39 1.03 -2.55 17.76
C VAL A 39 -0.10 -1.68 18.32
N PRO A 40 -0.95 -1.12 17.44
CA PRO A 40 -2.11 -0.37 17.90
C PRO A 40 -3.14 -1.31 18.53
N PRO A 41 -3.81 -0.90 19.63
CA PRO A 41 -4.79 -1.74 20.34
C PRO A 41 -5.93 -2.27 19.46
N GLU A 42 -6.30 -1.52 18.43
CA GLU A 42 -7.33 -1.89 17.44
C GLU A 42 -6.90 -3.01 16.49
N ARG A 43 -5.61 -3.34 16.41
CA ARG A 43 -5.10 -4.45 15.60
C ARG A 43 -5.18 -5.77 16.36
N TRP A 44 -4.57 -5.83 17.52
CA TRP A 44 -4.64 -6.96 18.44
C TRP A 44 -4.13 -6.55 19.82
N ASN A 45 -4.59 -7.28 20.86
CA ASN A 45 -4.24 -7.00 22.25
C ASN A 45 -2.94 -7.73 22.63
N PRO A 46 -1.83 -7.02 22.92
CA PRO A 46 -0.56 -7.64 23.31
C PRO A 46 -0.69 -8.52 24.57
N ALA A 47 -1.55 -8.18 25.52
CA ALA A 47 -1.75 -8.99 26.71
C ALA A 47 -2.26 -10.41 26.43
N LEU A 48 -2.94 -10.60 25.28
CA LEU A 48 -3.46 -11.91 24.87
C LEU A 48 -2.48 -12.70 24.00
N TYR A 49 -1.71 -12.03 23.15
CA TYR A 49 -0.93 -12.68 22.09
C TYR A 49 0.58 -12.58 22.24
N TYR A 50 1.08 -11.69 23.09
CA TYR A 50 2.53 -11.56 23.31
C TYR A 50 3.05 -12.60 24.29
N SER A 51 4.22 -13.16 24.00
CA SER A 51 5.04 -13.95 24.92
C SER A 51 6.52 -13.71 24.60
N PRO A 52 7.39 -13.48 25.58
CA PRO A 52 8.83 -13.41 25.36
C PRO A 52 9.44 -14.78 25.04
N ASP A 53 8.71 -15.88 25.29
CA ASP A 53 9.13 -17.24 24.94
C ASP A 53 8.83 -17.51 23.46
N HIS A 54 9.90 -17.65 22.67
CA HIS A 54 9.81 -17.94 21.24
C HIS A 54 9.17 -19.30 20.92
N SER A 55 9.11 -20.22 21.87
CA SER A 55 8.51 -21.55 21.72
C SER A 55 7.02 -21.59 22.06
N ALA A 56 6.47 -20.50 22.64
CA ALA A 56 5.09 -20.43 23.04
C ALA A 56 4.15 -20.53 21.83
N ARG A 57 3.26 -21.52 21.84
CA ARG A 57 2.28 -21.75 20.76
C ARG A 57 1.25 -20.61 20.75
N ASP A 58 0.82 -20.23 19.53
CA ASP A 58 -0.20 -19.20 19.30
C ASP A 58 0.13 -17.84 19.91
N LYS A 59 1.43 -17.54 20.07
CA LYS A 59 1.93 -16.27 20.58
C LYS A 59 2.91 -15.63 19.59
N THR A 60 3.06 -14.32 19.72
CA THR A 60 4.12 -13.55 19.06
C THR A 60 5.12 -13.06 20.10
N TYR A 61 6.39 -13.06 19.77
CA TYR A 61 7.46 -12.49 20.61
C TYR A 61 7.74 -11.01 20.27
N SER A 62 7.00 -10.40 19.33
CA SER A 62 7.16 -9.02 18.95
C SER A 62 5.84 -8.26 19.10
N THR A 63 5.92 -7.06 19.65
CA THR A 63 4.80 -6.12 19.76
C THR A 63 4.93 -4.94 18.81
N ILE A 64 6.00 -4.88 18.01
CA ILE A 64 6.25 -3.79 17.09
C ILE A 64 6.01 -4.21 15.64
N GLY A 65 5.66 -3.23 14.81
CA GLY A 65 5.43 -3.45 13.38
C GLY A 65 5.24 -2.14 12.62
N SER A 66 5.08 -2.27 11.32
CA SER A 66 4.82 -1.14 10.43
C SER A 66 3.34 -1.06 10.10
N TRP A 67 2.67 0.01 10.57
CA TRP A 67 1.22 0.16 10.49
C TRP A 67 0.86 1.33 9.59
N VAL A 68 0.06 1.06 8.55
CA VAL A 68 -0.54 2.11 7.71
C VAL A 68 -1.78 2.63 8.43
N ARG A 69 -1.75 3.89 8.89
CA ARG A 69 -2.84 4.55 9.63
C ARG A 69 -3.47 5.69 8.84
N GLU A 70 -2.72 6.35 7.99
CA GLU A 70 -3.11 7.57 7.27
C GLU A 70 -3.81 7.28 5.94
N PHE A 71 -4.23 6.04 5.69
CA PHE A 71 -4.90 5.67 4.46
C PHE A 71 -6.40 5.94 4.56
N GLU A 72 -6.88 6.78 3.66
CA GLU A 72 -8.31 7.03 3.45
C GLU A 72 -8.78 6.38 2.15
N TRP A 73 -9.82 5.58 2.25
CA TRP A 73 -10.47 4.99 1.10
C TRP A 73 -11.52 5.95 0.54
N ASP A 74 -11.22 6.58 -0.59
CA ASP A 74 -12.13 7.49 -1.28
C ASP A 74 -12.21 7.16 -2.79
N PRO A 75 -13.08 6.21 -3.18
CA PRO A 75 -13.23 5.84 -4.58
C PRO A 75 -13.78 6.97 -5.45
N ILE A 76 -14.51 7.92 -4.89
CA ILE A 76 -15.07 9.08 -5.62
C ILE A 76 -13.94 10.04 -5.99
N ARG A 77 -13.11 10.42 -5.03
CA ARG A 77 -11.92 11.27 -5.25
C ARG A 77 -11.01 10.70 -6.32
N TRP A 78 -10.79 9.40 -6.30
CA TRP A 78 -9.92 8.72 -7.25
C TRP A 78 -10.63 8.32 -8.54
N LYS A 79 -11.92 8.67 -8.71
CA LYS A 79 -12.72 8.34 -9.89
C LYS A 79 -12.66 6.85 -10.23
N LEU A 80 -12.76 6.01 -9.24
CA LEU A 80 -12.83 4.56 -9.40
C LEU A 80 -14.30 4.18 -9.69
N PRO A 81 -14.59 3.46 -10.76
CA PRO A 81 -15.97 3.09 -11.12
C PRO A 81 -16.42 1.86 -10.31
N ILE A 82 -16.42 1.99 -8.97
CA ILE A 82 -16.76 0.89 -8.05
C ILE A 82 -18.10 1.19 -7.40
N PRO A 83 -19.10 0.32 -7.56
CA PRO A 83 -20.38 0.46 -6.87
C PRO A 83 -20.20 0.48 -5.34
N PRO A 84 -21.00 1.29 -4.61
CA PRO A 84 -20.89 1.37 -3.14
C PRO A 84 -21.03 0.02 -2.42
N THR A 85 -21.88 -0.87 -2.93
CA THR A 85 -22.07 -2.21 -2.39
C THR A 85 -20.81 -3.08 -2.51
N VAL A 86 -20.10 -2.99 -3.63
CA VAL A 86 -18.82 -3.68 -3.84
C VAL A 86 -17.74 -3.05 -2.95
N SER A 87 -17.67 -1.73 -2.93
CA SER A 87 -16.73 -0.98 -2.10
C SER A 87 -16.83 -1.34 -0.61
N ALA A 88 -18.07 -1.55 -0.10
CA ALA A 88 -18.30 -1.93 1.28
C ALA A 88 -17.77 -3.34 1.64
N GLN A 89 -17.70 -4.24 0.66
CA GLN A 89 -17.26 -5.63 0.85
C GLN A 89 -15.77 -5.85 0.59
N MET A 90 -15.08 -4.84 0.05
CA MET A 90 -13.66 -4.94 -0.25
C MET A 90 -12.82 -4.98 1.03
N ASP A 91 -11.81 -5.88 1.04
CA ASP A 91 -10.80 -5.88 2.08
C ASP A 91 -9.81 -4.71 1.93
N GLN A 92 -9.00 -4.50 2.96
CA GLN A 92 -8.06 -3.39 2.99
C GLN A 92 -6.95 -3.53 1.93
N GLY A 93 -6.48 -4.74 1.64
CA GLY A 93 -5.47 -5.00 0.62
C GLY A 93 -5.96 -4.62 -0.78
N GLN A 94 -7.20 -4.98 -1.10
CA GLN A 94 -7.85 -4.60 -2.36
C GLN A 94 -7.98 -3.07 -2.51
N ARG A 95 -8.38 -2.38 -1.43
CA ARG A 95 -8.48 -0.92 -1.41
C ARG A 95 -7.12 -0.25 -1.63
N TRP A 96 -6.06 -0.76 -0.98
CA TRP A 96 -4.69 -0.28 -1.18
C TRP A 96 -4.20 -0.50 -2.60
N ALA A 97 -4.37 -1.71 -3.14
CA ALA A 97 -3.93 -2.05 -4.50
C ALA A 97 -4.59 -1.16 -5.54
N LEU A 98 -5.91 -0.98 -5.48
CA LEU A 98 -6.64 -0.12 -6.41
C LEU A 98 -6.23 1.35 -6.29
N SER A 99 -6.06 1.85 -5.06
CA SER A 99 -5.62 3.23 -4.83
C SER A 99 -4.19 3.45 -5.36
N ALA A 100 -3.28 2.52 -5.12
CA ALA A 100 -1.91 2.61 -5.60
C ALA A 100 -1.85 2.54 -7.12
N ALA A 101 -2.54 1.59 -7.75
CA ALA A 101 -2.60 1.48 -9.21
C ALA A 101 -3.15 2.75 -9.86
N ARG A 102 -4.24 3.29 -9.30
CA ARG A 102 -4.83 4.53 -9.81
C ARG A 102 -3.88 5.72 -9.70
N ARG A 103 -3.20 5.87 -8.56
CA ARG A 103 -2.22 6.94 -8.35
C ARG A 103 -1.03 6.80 -9.29
N ALA A 104 -0.51 5.61 -9.51
CA ALA A 104 0.59 5.35 -10.43
C ALA A 104 0.20 5.73 -11.87
N LEU A 105 -1.00 5.39 -12.32
CA LEU A 105 -1.52 5.79 -13.63
C LEU A 105 -1.67 7.32 -13.74
N MET A 106 -2.15 7.98 -12.69
CA MET A 106 -2.26 9.45 -12.68
C MET A 106 -0.88 10.11 -12.69
N TYR A 107 0.10 9.57 -11.97
CA TYR A 107 1.49 10.03 -12.01
C TYR A 107 2.08 9.92 -13.42
N ALA A 108 1.78 8.83 -14.12
CA ALA A 108 2.16 8.64 -15.52
C ALA A 108 1.43 9.56 -16.51
N GLY A 109 0.48 10.38 -16.03
CA GLY A 109 -0.25 11.36 -16.85
C GLY A 109 -1.60 10.90 -17.39
N TRP A 110 -2.08 9.68 -17.04
CA TRP A 110 -3.44 9.26 -17.38
C TRP A 110 -4.49 10.21 -16.75
N PRO A 111 -5.61 10.58 -17.41
CA PRO A 111 -6.12 10.06 -18.69
C PRO A 111 -5.76 10.86 -19.94
N LYS A 112 -4.66 11.60 -19.92
CA LYS A 112 -4.23 12.38 -21.12
C LYS A 112 -3.78 11.51 -22.28
N TRP A 113 -3.58 10.23 -22.04
CA TRP A 113 -3.25 9.21 -23.05
C TRP A 113 -4.14 7.99 -22.86
N THR A 114 -4.34 7.25 -23.95
CA THR A 114 -5.13 6.02 -23.94
C THR A 114 -4.21 4.80 -23.84
N VAL A 115 -4.63 3.82 -23.09
CA VAL A 115 -3.97 2.50 -22.99
C VAL A 115 -4.78 1.52 -23.82
N ASP A 116 -4.10 0.80 -24.67
CA ASP A 116 -4.67 -0.38 -25.32
C ASP A 116 -4.76 -1.50 -24.27
N SER A 117 -5.97 -1.78 -23.80
CA SER A 117 -6.22 -2.76 -22.74
C SER A 117 -5.69 -4.15 -23.07
N ASP A 118 -5.64 -4.51 -24.35
CA ASP A 118 -5.16 -5.81 -24.81
C ASP A 118 -3.64 -5.97 -24.68
N LYS A 119 -2.95 -4.86 -24.41
CA LYS A 119 -1.49 -4.80 -24.21
C LYS A 119 -1.09 -4.52 -22.74
N VAL A 120 -2.05 -4.58 -21.82
CA VAL A 120 -1.82 -4.36 -20.41
C VAL A 120 -1.87 -5.68 -19.66
N ALA A 121 -0.87 -5.93 -18.84
CA ALA A 121 -0.88 -7.03 -17.88
C ALA A 121 -0.75 -6.50 -16.45
N VAL A 122 -1.38 -7.20 -15.51
CA VAL A 122 -1.19 -7.03 -14.07
C VAL A 122 -0.38 -8.24 -13.59
N ILE A 123 0.77 -7.96 -12.97
CA ILE A 123 1.75 -8.97 -12.53
C ILE A 123 1.89 -8.90 -11.02
#